data_eaceb867419cefafce6f26ffebdce7cd
#
_entry.id   eaceb867419cefafce6f26ffebdce7cd
#
_cell.length_a   1.000
_cell.length_b   1.000
_cell.length_c   1.000
_cell.angle_alpha   90.00
_cell.angle_beta   90.00
_cell.angle_gamma   90.00
#
_symmetry.space_group_name_H-M   'P 1'
#
loop_
_entity.id
_entity.type
_entity.pdbx_description
1 polymer ?
#
loop_
_entity_poly.entity_id
_entity_poly.type
_entity_poly.pdbx_seq_one_letter_code
_entity_poly.pdbx_strand_id
1 'polypeptide(L)'
;MKLIPGILIIALFLCGCGPSEDDVRTIVANELANASARSEVTNAEVIGPYSPAVRIGNLLFVSGQIGLDPATGQLAGPEIEAQTQQALRNLGSVLSGTGFDSSHVVQCTVYLKDMNDFQRMNLIYGGYFQEGHYPARTTVEVSNLPRNAIIEIAAIAFKST
;
A
#
# COMPACT_ATOMS: atom_id res chain seq x y z
N MET A 1 13.18 22.28 6.35
CA MET A 1 14.30 21.72 5.55
C MET A 1 14.75 20.45 6.27
N LYS A 2 14.27 19.28 5.86
CA LYS A 2 14.68 17.99 6.46
C LYS A 2 16.04 17.62 5.86
N LEU A 3 17.07 17.57 6.71
CA LEU A 3 18.42 17.12 6.33
C LEU A 3 18.37 15.65 5.93
N ILE A 4 18.86 15.34 4.74
CA ILE A 4 19.02 13.98 4.22
C ILE A 4 20.12 13.30 5.05
N PRO A 5 19.91 12.14 5.68
CA PRO A 5 20.89 11.51 6.57
C PRO A 5 22.29 11.31 5.96
N GLY A 6 22.38 11.09 4.63
CA GLY A 6 23.65 10.89 3.94
C GLY A 6 24.58 12.11 3.85
N ILE A 7 24.06 13.34 3.99
CA ILE A 7 24.88 14.56 3.91
C ILE A 7 25.56 14.85 5.25
N LEU A 8 25.01 14.39 6.35
CA LEU A 8 25.58 14.59 7.68
C LEU A 8 26.88 13.79 7.91
N ILE A 9 27.04 12.65 7.24
CA ILE A 9 28.24 11.79 7.36
C ILE A 9 29.46 12.48 6.72
N ILE A 10 29.28 13.20 5.61
CA ILE A 10 30.39 13.87 4.90
C ILE A 10 30.92 15.09 5.69
N ALA A 11 30.05 15.80 6.42
CA ALA A 11 30.44 16.98 7.20
C ALA A 11 31.24 16.67 8.46
N LEU A 12 31.10 15.45 9.01
CA LEU A 12 31.81 15.00 10.22
C LEU A 12 33.28 14.61 9.97
N PHE A 13 33.65 14.26 8.73
CA PHE A 13 35.03 13.92 8.36
C PHE A 13 36.02 15.10 8.40
N LEU A 14 35.52 16.32 8.36
CA LEU A 14 36.38 17.53 8.32
C LEU A 14 36.86 17.99 9.71
N CYS A 15 36.35 17.43 10.81
CA CYS A 15 36.66 17.89 12.17
C CYS A 15 37.46 16.88 13.04
N GLY A 16 37.92 15.75 12.48
CA GLY A 16 38.76 14.77 13.20
C GLY A 16 38.09 13.98 14.31
N CYS A 17 36.77 14.16 14.54
CA CYS A 17 35.93 13.46 15.52
C CYS A 17 34.78 12.66 14.88
N GLY A 18 34.93 12.27 13.61
CA GLY A 18 33.93 11.48 12.90
C GLY A 18 34.03 9.98 13.23
N PRO A 19 32.97 9.21 12.91
CA PRO A 19 32.99 7.76 13.07
C PRO A 19 34.13 7.13 12.26
N SER A 20 34.72 6.03 12.77
CA SER A 20 35.76 5.28 12.04
C SER A 20 35.24 4.72 10.73
N GLU A 21 36.15 4.33 9.81
CA GLU A 21 35.73 3.65 8.57
C GLU A 21 34.91 2.38 8.84
N ASP A 22 35.20 1.66 9.89
CA ASP A 22 34.47 0.44 10.29
C ASP A 22 33.09 0.78 10.84
N ASP A 23 32.95 1.89 11.60
CA ASP A 23 31.63 2.37 12.03
C ASP A 23 30.77 2.77 10.83
N VAL A 24 31.35 3.49 9.86
CA VAL A 24 30.63 3.88 8.62
C VAL A 24 30.20 2.65 7.82
N ARG A 25 31.08 1.66 7.65
CA ARG A 25 30.77 0.39 6.97
C ARG A 25 29.64 -0.36 7.67
N THR A 26 29.68 -0.40 9.00
CA THR A 26 28.66 -1.06 9.81
C THR A 26 27.32 -0.34 9.71
N ILE A 27 27.31 1.01 9.77
CA ILE A 27 26.10 1.82 9.61
C ILE A 27 25.51 1.59 8.23
N VAL A 28 26.31 1.67 7.15
CA VAL A 28 25.85 1.47 5.78
C VAL A 28 25.33 0.05 5.57
N ALA A 29 25.99 -0.96 6.11
CA ALA A 29 25.54 -2.36 6.01
C ALA A 29 24.20 -2.56 6.73
N ASN A 30 24.01 -1.98 7.92
CA ASN A 30 22.76 -2.03 8.67
C ASN A 30 21.63 -1.27 7.96
N GLU A 31 21.91 -0.10 7.38
CA GLU A 31 20.96 0.66 6.59
C GLU A 31 20.51 -0.12 5.34
N LEU A 32 21.44 -0.76 4.62
CA LEU A 32 21.13 -1.60 3.46
C LEU A 32 20.33 -2.84 3.87
N ALA A 33 20.68 -3.49 4.98
CA ALA A 33 19.95 -4.64 5.50
C ALA A 33 18.50 -4.23 5.89
N ASN A 34 18.35 -3.12 6.59
CA ASN A 34 17.03 -2.59 6.96
C ASN A 34 16.21 -2.16 5.74
N ALA A 35 16.86 -1.54 4.72
CA ALA A 35 16.20 -1.14 3.48
C ALA A 35 15.67 -2.33 2.64
N SER A 36 16.24 -3.52 2.82
CA SER A 36 15.81 -4.75 2.15
C SER A 36 15.01 -5.71 3.04
N ALA A 37 14.86 -5.40 4.34
CA ALA A 37 14.13 -6.25 5.27
C ALA A 37 12.65 -6.36 4.89
N ARG A 38 12.16 -7.62 4.79
CA ARG A 38 10.74 -7.90 4.67
C ARG A 38 10.06 -7.74 6.04
N SER A 39 9.00 -6.96 6.10
CA SER A 39 8.14 -6.86 7.28
C SER A 39 6.68 -7.11 6.92
N GLU A 40 5.99 -7.85 7.77
CA GLU A 40 4.56 -8.11 7.64
C GLU A 40 3.75 -7.05 8.39
N VAL A 41 2.66 -6.62 7.77
CA VAL A 41 1.72 -5.69 8.39
C VAL A 41 0.63 -6.52 9.05
N THR A 42 0.35 -6.26 10.33
CA THR A 42 -0.59 -7.04 11.14
C THR A 42 -1.72 -6.19 11.72
N ASN A 43 -1.87 -4.96 11.27
CA ASN A 43 -2.80 -3.96 11.84
C ASN A 43 -4.24 -4.04 11.27
N ALA A 44 -4.56 -5.06 10.48
CA ALA A 44 -5.90 -5.30 9.97
C ALA A 44 -6.31 -6.76 10.15
N GLU A 45 -7.59 -7.00 10.39
CA GLU A 45 -8.15 -8.34 10.45
C GLU A 45 -8.14 -8.98 9.05
N VAL A 46 -7.71 -10.23 8.98
CA VAL A 46 -7.66 -11.01 7.73
C VAL A 46 -8.54 -12.26 7.83
N ILE A 47 -9.07 -12.70 6.70
CA ILE A 47 -9.98 -13.86 6.61
C ILE A 47 -9.27 -15.17 6.24
N GLY A 48 -7.93 -15.18 6.23
CA GLY A 48 -7.14 -16.35 5.82
C GLY A 48 -5.65 -16.23 6.19
N PRO A 49 -4.83 -17.21 5.81
CA PRO A 49 -3.41 -17.25 6.14
C PRO A 49 -2.56 -16.31 5.23
N TYR A 50 -2.80 -15.00 5.33
CA TYR A 50 -2.04 -13.98 4.60
C TYR A 50 -1.90 -12.71 5.45
N SER A 51 -0.95 -11.86 5.12
CA SER A 51 -0.79 -10.55 5.75
C SER A 51 -1.62 -9.50 5.01
N PRO A 52 -2.20 -8.50 5.69
CA PRO A 52 -2.89 -7.38 5.03
C PRO A 52 -1.99 -6.63 4.05
N ALA A 53 -0.72 -6.53 4.38
CA ALA A 53 0.32 -6.04 3.48
C ALA A 53 1.69 -6.59 3.85
N VAL A 54 2.63 -6.52 2.91
CA VAL A 54 4.05 -6.82 3.10
C VAL A 54 4.86 -5.63 2.62
N ARG A 55 5.76 -5.15 3.48
CA ARG A 55 6.68 -4.07 3.14
C ARG A 55 8.07 -4.62 2.86
N ILE A 56 8.73 -4.12 1.82
CA ILE A 56 10.13 -4.37 1.50
C ILE A 56 10.77 -3.02 1.17
N GLY A 57 11.54 -2.49 2.10
CA GLY A 57 12.12 -1.15 1.96
C GLY A 57 11.06 -0.08 1.72
N ASN A 58 11.11 0.53 0.55
CA ASN A 58 10.20 1.60 0.12
C ASN A 58 8.96 1.09 -0.62
N LEU A 59 8.85 -0.22 -0.86
CA LEU A 59 7.70 -0.86 -1.51
C LEU A 59 6.75 -1.44 -0.46
N LEU A 60 5.46 -1.27 -0.70
CA LEU A 60 4.38 -1.89 0.05
C LEU A 60 3.48 -2.65 -0.92
N PHE A 61 3.32 -3.95 -0.67
CA PHE A 61 2.39 -4.83 -1.39
C PHE A 61 1.16 -5.02 -0.53
N VAL A 62 0.02 -4.49 -0.95
CA VAL A 62 -1.25 -4.58 -0.22
C VAL A 62 -2.07 -5.70 -0.80
N SER A 63 -2.51 -6.62 0.05
CA SER A 63 -3.42 -7.72 -0.30
C SER A 63 -4.77 -7.20 -0.77
N GLY A 64 -5.49 -8.03 -1.52
CA GLY A 64 -6.82 -7.68 -2.02
C GLY A 64 -7.77 -7.24 -0.91
N GLN A 65 -8.40 -6.10 -1.12
CA GLN A 65 -9.39 -5.51 -0.24
C GLN A 65 -10.76 -5.60 -0.89
N ILE A 66 -11.69 -6.30 -0.22
CA ILE A 66 -13.10 -6.38 -0.63
C ILE A 66 -13.94 -5.31 0.09
N GLY A 67 -15.17 -5.14 -0.34
CA GLY A 67 -16.12 -4.18 0.26
C GLY A 67 -16.67 -4.61 1.62
N LEU A 68 -15.88 -5.25 2.48
CA LEU A 68 -16.25 -5.70 3.81
C LEU A 68 -16.11 -4.54 4.81
N ASP A 69 -17.16 -4.23 5.53
CA ASP A 69 -17.11 -3.27 6.63
C ASP A 69 -16.45 -3.94 7.86
N PRO A 70 -15.27 -3.47 8.32
CA PRO A 70 -14.58 -4.08 9.45
C PRO A 70 -15.32 -3.97 10.78
N ALA A 71 -16.24 -3.01 10.92
CA ALA A 71 -17.02 -2.86 12.17
C ALA A 71 -18.14 -3.91 12.30
N THR A 72 -18.69 -4.35 11.18
CA THR A 72 -19.84 -5.28 11.17
C THR A 72 -19.51 -6.68 10.65
N GLY A 73 -18.40 -6.83 9.92
CA GLY A 73 -18.04 -8.06 9.23
C GLY A 73 -18.94 -8.39 8.04
N GLN A 74 -19.76 -7.43 7.57
CA GLN A 74 -20.67 -7.58 6.44
C GLN A 74 -20.20 -6.78 5.23
N LEU A 75 -20.60 -7.19 4.03
CA LEU A 75 -20.41 -6.38 2.83
C LEU A 75 -21.21 -5.07 2.94
N ALA A 76 -20.65 -3.97 2.44
CA ALA A 76 -21.22 -2.62 2.50
C ALA A 76 -22.54 -2.44 1.70
N GLY A 77 -23.09 -3.53 1.18
CA GLY A 77 -24.34 -3.58 0.43
C GLY A 77 -24.19 -4.37 -0.87
N PRO A 78 -25.26 -4.52 -1.64
CA PRO A 78 -25.25 -5.28 -2.88
C PRO A 78 -24.69 -4.49 -4.09
N GLU A 79 -24.60 -3.14 -3.98
CA GLU A 79 -24.26 -2.27 -5.10
C GLU A 79 -22.75 -2.12 -5.26
N ILE A 80 -22.30 -2.05 -6.52
CA ILE A 80 -20.86 -1.92 -6.86
C ILE A 80 -20.25 -0.64 -6.28
N GLU A 81 -20.99 0.46 -6.26
CA GLU A 81 -20.54 1.73 -5.72
C GLU A 81 -20.22 1.61 -4.21
N ALA A 82 -21.13 1.02 -3.45
CA ALA A 82 -20.95 0.84 -2.00
C ALA A 82 -19.75 -0.06 -1.69
N GLN A 83 -19.63 -1.19 -2.40
CA GLN A 83 -18.51 -2.10 -2.19
C GLN A 83 -17.19 -1.52 -2.69
N THR A 84 -17.16 -0.80 -3.80
CA THR A 84 -15.95 -0.09 -4.28
C THR A 84 -15.49 0.94 -3.26
N GLN A 85 -16.41 1.77 -2.75
CA GLN A 85 -16.09 2.77 -1.75
C GLN A 85 -15.54 2.14 -0.46
N GLN A 86 -16.12 1.02 -0.02
CA GLN A 86 -15.63 0.32 1.18
C GLN A 86 -14.27 -0.34 0.93
N ALA A 87 -14.06 -0.99 -0.21
CA ALA A 87 -12.77 -1.59 -0.57
C ALA A 87 -11.64 -0.54 -0.59
N LEU A 88 -11.91 0.64 -1.15
CA LEU A 88 -10.97 1.76 -1.16
C LEU A 88 -10.71 2.34 0.24
N ARG A 89 -11.73 2.40 1.11
CA ARG A 89 -11.53 2.77 2.53
C ARG A 89 -10.63 1.76 3.26
N ASN A 90 -10.86 0.46 3.03
CA ASN A 90 -10.04 -0.61 3.61
C ASN A 90 -8.59 -0.50 3.11
N LEU A 91 -8.38 -0.29 1.81
CA LEU A 91 -7.06 -0.01 1.23
C LEU A 91 -6.40 1.19 1.92
N GLY A 92 -7.11 2.31 2.08
CA GLY A 92 -6.61 3.51 2.74
C GLY A 92 -6.21 3.25 4.20
N SER A 93 -6.96 2.42 4.92
CA SER A 93 -6.65 2.02 6.30
C SER A 93 -5.35 1.22 6.38
N VAL A 94 -5.11 0.28 5.46
CA VAL A 94 -3.85 -0.47 5.39
C VAL A 94 -2.69 0.45 5.04
N LEU A 95 -2.86 1.33 4.05
CA LEU A 95 -1.84 2.32 3.67
C LEU A 95 -1.47 3.21 4.86
N SER A 96 -2.44 3.84 5.51
CA SER A 96 -2.19 4.78 6.61
C SER A 96 -1.54 4.10 7.82
N GLY A 97 -1.95 2.88 8.15
CA GLY A 97 -1.33 2.07 9.21
C GLY A 97 0.13 1.73 8.96
N THR A 98 0.63 1.89 7.73
CA THR A 98 2.03 1.64 7.33
C THR A 98 2.80 2.92 7.02
N GLY A 99 2.19 4.10 7.19
CA GLY A 99 2.78 5.40 6.88
C GLY A 99 2.76 5.76 5.39
N PHE A 100 1.94 5.06 4.60
CA PHE A 100 1.64 5.37 3.21
C PHE A 100 0.26 6.05 3.09
N ASP A 101 -0.04 6.58 1.92
CA ASP A 101 -1.35 7.11 1.54
C ASP A 101 -1.62 6.84 0.05
N SER A 102 -2.76 7.31 -0.48
CA SER A 102 -3.15 7.09 -1.87
C SER A 102 -2.18 7.68 -2.90
N SER A 103 -1.42 8.73 -2.55
CA SER A 103 -0.44 9.34 -3.44
C SER A 103 0.80 8.46 -3.68
N HIS A 104 1.05 7.51 -2.79
CA HIS A 104 2.14 6.55 -2.91
C HIS A 104 1.75 5.32 -3.74
N VAL A 105 0.47 5.12 -4.07
CA VAL A 105 0.03 3.95 -4.85
C VAL A 105 0.48 4.11 -6.30
N VAL A 106 1.27 3.15 -6.78
CA VAL A 106 1.81 3.13 -8.15
C VAL A 106 1.07 2.16 -9.06
N GLN A 107 0.42 1.15 -8.50
CA GLN A 107 -0.36 0.17 -9.25
C GLN A 107 -1.55 -0.34 -8.44
N CYS A 108 -2.69 -0.55 -9.13
CA CYS A 108 -3.82 -1.31 -8.63
C CYS A 108 -4.18 -2.45 -9.58
N THR A 109 -4.61 -3.57 -8.99
CA THR A 109 -5.34 -4.62 -9.71
C THR A 109 -6.76 -4.66 -9.17
N VAL A 110 -7.73 -4.53 -10.06
CA VAL A 110 -9.16 -4.55 -9.73
C VAL A 110 -9.77 -5.82 -10.33
N TYR A 111 -10.38 -6.61 -9.48
CA TYR A 111 -11.14 -7.79 -9.84
C TYR A 111 -12.62 -7.48 -9.70
N LEU A 112 -13.38 -7.66 -10.76
CA LEU A 112 -14.83 -7.46 -10.80
C LEU A 112 -15.54 -8.81 -10.96
N LYS A 113 -16.66 -8.96 -10.31
CA LYS A 113 -17.55 -10.12 -10.52
C LYS A 113 -18.29 -10.04 -11.85
N ASP A 114 -18.56 -8.82 -12.33
CA ASP A 114 -19.23 -8.53 -13.59
C ASP A 114 -18.61 -7.29 -14.22
N MET A 115 -18.13 -7.40 -15.47
CA MET A 115 -17.54 -6.26 -16.20
C MET A 115 -18.57 -5.20 -16.59
N ASN A 116 -19.87 -5.49 -16.55
CA ASN A 116 -20.92 -4.49 -16.72
C ASN A 116 -20.89 -3.40 -15.62
N ASP A 117 -20.30 -3.69 -14.48
CA ASP A 117 -20.10 -2.72 -13.38
C ASP A 117 -18.89 -1.78 -13.57
N PHE A 118 -18.08 -1.99 -14.64
CA PHE A 118 -16.84 -1.24 -14.86
C PHE A 118 -17.01 0.28 -14.83
N GLN A 119 -18.05 0.82 -15.49
CA GLN A 119 -18.27 2.26 -15.55
C GLN A 119 -18.70 2.84 -14.18
N ARG A 120 -19.57 2.13 -13.47
CA ARG A 120 -20.05 2.54 -12.14
C ARG A 120 -18.91 2.48 -11.12
N MET A 121 -18.10 1.43 -11.14
CA MET A 121 -16.88 1.31 -10.34
C MET A 121 -15.91 2.45 -10.62
N ASN A 122 -15.66 2.80 -11.90
CA ASN A 122 -14.74 3.86 -12.28
C ASN A 122 -15.11 5.23 -11.70
N LEU A 123 -16.39 5.57 -11.57
CA LEU A 123 -16.83 6.83 -10.97
C LEU A 123 -16.36 6.95 -9.51
N ILE A 124 -16.46 5.85 -8.75
CA ILE A 124 -16.03 5.82 -7.34
C ILE A 124 -14.49 5.76 -7.25
N TYR A 125 -13.87 4.89 -8.06
CA TYR A 125 -12.42 4.71 -8.09
C TYR A 125 -11.70 6.03 -8.44
N GLY A 126 -12.19 6.75 -9.45
CA GLY A 126 -11.60 8.01 -9.89
C GLY A 126 -11.62 9.10 -8.81
N GLY A 127 -12.65 9.12 -7.95
CA GLY A 127 -12.76 10.06 -6.84
C GLY A 127 -11.84 9.76 -5.65
N TYR A 128 -11.22 8.59 -5.60
CA TYR A 128 -10.32 8.20 -4.50
C TYR A 128 -8.89 8.71 -4.70
N PHE A 129 -8.41 8.75 -5.93
CA PHE A 129 -7.08 9.22 -6.28
C PHE A 129 -7.09 10.69 -6.70
N GLN A 130 -5.95 11.36 -6.54
CA GLN A 130 -5.80 12.73 -7.03
C GLN A 130 -5.84 12.74 -8.56
N GLU A 131 -6.62 13.65 -9.14
CA GLU A 131 -6.67 13.86 -10.60
C GLU A 131 -5.27 14.14 -11.15
N GLY A 132 -4.91 13.49 -12.26
CA GLY A 132 -3.58 13.58 -12.87
C GLY A 132 -2.50 12.70 -12.22
N HIS A 133 -2.80 12.01 -11.11
CA HIS A 133 -1.89 11.12 -10.39
C HIS A 133 -2.50 9.73 -10.17
N TYR A 134 -3.19 9.22 -11.19
CA TYR A 134 -3.77 7.87 -11.11
C TYR A 134 -2.67 6.79 -11.16
N PRO A 135 -2.76 5.73 -10.34
CA PRO A 135 -1.87 4.57 -10.45
C PRO A 135 -2.11 3.83 -11.77
N ALA A 136 -1.08 3.10 -12.24
CA ALA A 136 -1.29 2.10 -13.27
C ALA A 136 -2.36 1.10 -12.81
N ARG A 137 -3.25 0.64 -13.71
CA ARG A 137 -4.35 -0.25 -13.32
C ARG A 137 -4.58 -1.36 -14.33
N THR A 138 -4.81 -2.56 -13.79
CA THR A 138 -5.40 -3.68 -14.53
C THR A 138 -6.78 -3.95 -13.94
N THR A 139 -7.79 -4.13 -14.80
CA THR A 139 -9.14 -4.53 -14.37
C THR A 139 -9.54 -5.77 -15.14
N VAL A 140 -9.99 -6.80 -14.43
CA VAL A 140 -10.41 -8.08 -15.00
C VAL A 140 -11.70 -8.58 -14.35
N GLU A 141 -12.49 -9.33 -15.12
CA GLU A 141 -13.61 -10.09 -14.58
C GLU A 141 -13.12 -11.43 -14.05
N VAL A 142 -13.68 -11.86 -12.93
CA VAL A 142 -13.38 -13.15 -12.29
C VAL A 142 -14.65 -13.92 -11.98
N SER A 143 -14.55 -15.25 -11.92
CA SER A 143 -15.68 -16.13 -11.67
C SER A 143 -16.26 -15.95 -10.28
N ASN A 144 -15.44 -15.65 -9.26
CA ASN A 144 -15.89 -15.43 -7.88
C ASN A 144 -14.86 -14.66 -7.05
N LEU A 145 -15.31 -14.05 -5.95
CA LEU A 145 -14.51 -13.34 -4.97
C LEU A 145 -14.83 -13.81 -3.55
N PRO A 146 -13.92 -13.64 -2.58
CA PRO A 146 -14.15 -14.02 -1.19
C PRO A 146 -15.44 -13.38 -0.63
N ARG A 147 -16.14 -14.12 0.23
CA ARG A 147 -17.37 -13.62 0.89
C ARG A 147 -18.50 -13.24 -0.09
N ASN A 148 -18.46 -13.68 -1.35
CA ASN A 148 -19.35 -13.25 -2.43
C ASN A 148 -19.29 -11.73 -2.70
N ALA A 149 -18.16 -11.11 -2.46
CA ALA A 149 -17.92 -9.74 -2.88
C ALA A 149 -18.04 -9.60 -4.42
N ILE A 150 -18.38 -8.41 -4.87
CA ILE A 150 -18.48 -8.10 -6.32
C ILE A 150 -17.30 -7.31 -6.83
N ILE A 151 -16.42 -6.86 -5.94
CA ILE A 151 -15.15 -6.19 -6.25
C ILE A 151 -14.08 -6.56 -5.23
N GLU A 152 -12.83 -6.66 -5.71
CA GLU A 152 -11.62 -6.72 -4.89
C GLU A 152 -10.55 -5.81 -5.51
N ILE A 153 -9.80 -5.10 -4.69
CA ILE A 153 -8.73 -4.17 -5.12
C ILE A 153 -7.45 -4.50 -4.36
N ALA A 154 -6.41 -4.92 -5.09
CA ALA A 154 -5.05 -5.03 -4.59
C ALA A 154 -4.21 -3.84 -5.06
N ALA A 155 -3.15 -3.50 -4.32
CA ALA A 155 -2.30 -2.37 -4.67
C ALA A 155 -0.82 -2.62 -4.39
N ILE A 156 0.03 -1.90 -5.14
CA ILE A 156 1.45 -1.73 -4.85
C ILE A 156 1.66 -0.23 -4.63
N ALA A 157 2.33 0.12 -3.54
CA ALA A 157 2.70 1.48 -3.24
C ALA A 157 4.22 1.62 -3.10
N PHE A 158 4.73 2.81 -3.46
CA PHE A 158 6.13 3.18 -3.36
C PHE A 158 6.24 4.56 -2.70
N LYS A 159 7.16 4.69 -1.74
CA LYS A 159 7.45 5.96 -1.07
C LYS A 159 8.94 6.24 -1.16
N SER A 160 9.31 7.31 -1.89
CA SER A 160 10.70 7.79 -1.88
C SER A 160 11.08 8.26 -0.46
N THR A 161 12.27 7.93 -0.03
CA THR A 161 12.88 8.45 1.21
C THR A 161 13.22 9.93 1.09
#